data_d5fd31361765ed27429cd8fde9b00ef8
#
_entry.id   d5fd31361765ed27429cd8fde9b00ef8
#
_cell.length_a   1.000
_cell.length_b   1.000
_cell.length_c   1.000
_cell.angle_alpha   90.00
_cell.angle_beta   90.00
_cell.angle_gamma   90.00
#
_symmetry.space_group_name_H-M   'P 1'
#
loop_
_entity.id
_entity.type
_entity.pdbx_description
1 polymer ?
#
loop_
_entity_poly.entity_id
_entity_poly.type
_entity_poly.pdbx_seq_one_letter_code
_entity_poly.pdbx_strand_id
1 'polypeptide(L)'
;LFLNRIYHFIFKERFFKKLNIQFPANIYRWDLIQLIIDKYNFKAYLEIGCDKNQSFSKIKIDNKIGVDPISGGTIRLTSDEFFKTNDKKFDIIFIDGLHYYKQVLNDIKNSLMILNDNGFILVHDCLPNSLAQQAVPRYRGYWNGDVWKSIVELRSNKDLNIFTSQIDFGVAVIRKGSNSTPLILKNITSSENLKFKDYYYNYNTCLLYTSPSPRDATL
;
A
#
# COMPACT_ATOMS: atom_id res chain seq x y z
N LEU A 1 24.00 1.68 -1.68
CA LEU A 1 23.39 0.67 -2.57
C LEU A 1 24.30 -0.54 -2.78
N PHE A 2 25.62 -0.37 -3.02
CA PHE A 2 26.56 -1.48 -3.24
C PHE A 2 26.67 -2.41 -2.03
N LEU A 3 26.86 -1.88 -0.83
CA LEU A 3 26.92 -2.66 0.42
C LEU A 3 25.61 -3.44 0.67
N ASN A 4 24.46 -2.83 0.39
CA ASN A 4 23.19 -3.51 0.52
C ASN A 4 23.07 -4.69 -0.46
N ARG A 5 23.64 -4.58 -1.67
CA ARG A 5 23.68 -5.70 -2.61
C ARG A 5 24.50 -6.87 -2.09
N ILE A 6 25.66 -6.60 -1.48
CA ILE A 6 26.47 -7.63 -0.83
C ILE A 6 25.69 -8.27 0.33
N TYR A 7 25.09 -7.45 1.17
CA TYR A 7 24.25 -7.93 2.27
C TYR A 7 23.15 -8.89 1.79
N HIS A 8 22.39 -8.51 0.74
CA HIS A 8 21.35 -9.36 0.18
C HIS A 8 21.90 -10.67 -0.39
N PHE A 9 23.05 -10.61 -1.05
CA PHE A 9 23.69 -11.80 -1.62
C PHE A 9 24.12 -12.81 -0.54
N ILE A 10 24.57 -12.33 0.61
CA ILE A 10 25.08 -13.19 1.71
C ILE A 10 23.94 -13.66 2.63
N PHE A 11 23.06 -12.76 3.05
CA PHE A 11 22.15 -12.97 4.18
C PHE A 11 20.67 -13.11 3.80
N LYS A 12 20.31 -12.81 2.56
CA LYS A 12 18.91 -12.82 2.15
C LYS A 12 18.61 -13.92 1.12
N GLU A 13 17.37 -13.98 0.73
CA GLU A 13 16.83 -14.93 -0.22
C GLU A 13 17.53 -14.86 -1.58
N ARG A 14 17.79 -16.03 -2.17
CA ARG A 14 18.28 -16.18 -3.55
C ARG A 14 17.16 -16.71 -4.43
N PHE A 15 16.46 -15.80 -5.08
CA PHE A 15 15.38 -16.12 -5.99
C PHE A 15 15.45 -15.20 -7.21
N PHE A 16 15.63 -15.79 -8.41
CA PHE A 16 15.94 -15.02 -9.62
C PHE A 16 14.78 -14.90 -10.60
N LYS A 17 13.68 -15.64 -10.36
CA LYS A 17 12.48 -15.50 -11.19
C LYS A 17 11.84 -14.14 -10.99
N LYS A 18 11.22 -13.63 -12.05
CA LYS A 18 10.48 -12.35 -12.06
C LYS A 18 9.04 -12.60 -12.45
N LEU A 19 8.15 -11.82 -11.92
CA LEU A 19 6.78 -11.73 -12.40
C LEU A 19 6.75 -10.80 -13.63
N ASN A 20 5.80 -11.06 -14.51
CA ASN A 20 5.51 -10.19 -15.64
C ASN A 20 4.14 -9.53 -15.42
N ILE A 21 4.03 -8.75 -14.36
CA ILE A 21 2.81 -7.98 -14.10
C ILE A 21 2.82 -6.78 -15.04
N GLN A 22 1.82 -6.73 -15.91
CA GLN A 22 1.64 -5.60 -16.82
C GLN A 22 0.78 -4.55 -16.13
N PHE A 23 1.27 -3.32 -16.08
CA PHE A 23 0.51 -2.17 -15.58
C PHE A 23 -0.02 -1.37 -16.76
N PRO A 24 -1.29 -0.96 -16.75
CA PRO A 24 -1.84 -0.09 -17.79
C PRO A 24 -1.01 1.19 -17.95
N ALA A 25 -0.71 1.57 -19.18
CA ALA A 25 -0.09 2.84 -19.46
C ALA A 25 -1.08 3.99 -19.18
N ASN A 26 -0.57 5.11 -18.68
CA ASN A 26 -1.34 6.35 -18.47
C ASN A 26 -2.49 6.25 -17.45
N ILE A 27 -2.48 5.25 -16.58
CA ILE A 27 -3.36 5.18 -15.42
C ILE A 27 -2.49 5.06 -14.17
N TYR A 28 -2.64 6.01 -13.27
CA TYR A 28 -1.78 6.15 -12.09
C TYR A 28 -2.60 6.14 -10.80
N ARG A 29 -1.91 6.02 -9.67
CA ARG A 29 -2.51 6.04 -8.33
C ARG A 29 -3.41 7.25 -8.07
N TRP A 30 -3.04 8.43 -8.54
CA TRP A 30 -3.85 9.64 -8.39
C TRP A 30 -5.15 9.61 -9.18
N ASP A 31 -5.20 8.91 -10.31
CA ASP A 31 -6.45 8.75 -11.09
C ASP A 31 -7.45 7.89 -10.31
N LEU A 32 -6.98 6.81 -9.66
CA LEU A 32 -7.82 5.97 -8.80
C LEU A 32 -8.29 6.74 -7.56
N ILE A 33 -7.40 7.49 -6.90
CA ILE A 33 -7.74 8.31 -5.75
C ILE A 33 -8.82 9.33 -6.13
N GLN A 34 -8.64 10.07 -7.23
CA GLN A 34 -9.60 11.07 -7.69
C GLN A 34 -10.94 10.44 -8.07
N LEU A 35 -10.93 9.29 -8.75
CA LEU A 35 -12.15 8.55 -9.08
C LEU A 35 -12.97 8.21 -7.82
N ILE A 36 -12.31 7.74 -6.76
CA ILE A 36 -12.98 7.42 -5.49
C ILE A 36 -13.51 8.69 -4.82
N ILE A 37 -12.72 9.78 -4.78
CA ILE A 37 -13.15 11.08 -4.24
C ILE A 37 -14.42 11.57 -4.93
N ASP A 38 -14.42 11.56 -6.26
CA ASP A 38 -15.53 12.06 -7.06
C ASP A 38 -16.78 11.18 -6.89
N LYS A 39 -16.61 9.86 -6.95
CA LYS A 39 -17.69 8.90 -6.81
C LYS A 39 -18.40 8.98 -5.46
N TYR A 40 -17.67 9.13 -4.37
CA TYR A 40 -18.21 9.16 -3.01
C TYR A 40 -18.42 10.58 -2.49
N ASN A 41 -18.09 11.61 -3.28
CA ASN A 41 -18.17 13.03 -2.92
C ASN A 41 -17.39 13.32 -1.62
N PHE A 42 -16.20 12.74 -1.49
CA PHE A 42 -15.34 12.91 -0.32
C PHE A 42 -14.81 14.32 -0.18
N LYS A 43 -14.55 14.75 1.06
CA LYS A 43 -14.17 16.14 1.39
C LYS A 43 -12.83 16.26 2.09
N ALA A 44 -12.30 15.19 2.67
CA ALA A 44 -11.08 15.20 3.46
C ALA A 44 -10.09 14.12 2.99
N TYR A 45 -8.92 14.55 2.54
CA TYR A 45 -7.85 13.72 2.02
C TYR A 45 -6.58 13.84 2.87
N LEU A 46 -5.94 12.70 3.16
CA LEU A 46 -4.62 12.63 3.78
C LEU A 46 -3.67 11.86 2.88
N GLU A 47 -2.45 12.38 2.70
CA GLU A 47 -1.35 11.66 2.04
C GLU A 47 -0.17 11.53 3.01
N ILE A 48 0.30 10.30 3.22
CA ILE A 48 1.50 9.95 3.98
C ILE A 48 2.61 9.60 2.99
N GLY A 49 3.68 10.41 2.96
CA GLY A 49 4.76 10.27 1.99
C GLY A 49 4.48 11.05 0.70
N CYS A 50 4.75 12.33 0.71
CA CYS A 50 4.46 13.21 -0.43
C CYS A 50 5.65 13.41 -1.37
N ASP A 51 6.89 13.26 -0.88
CA ASP A 51 8.13 13.51 -1.63
C ASP A 51 8.03 14.81 -2.47
N LYS A 52 8.04 14.68 -3.78
CA LYS A 52 7.94 15.81 -4.73
C LYS A 52 6.50 16.23 -5.06
N ASN A 53 5.52 15.85 -4.25
CA ASN A 53 4.09 16.13 -4.48
C ASN A 53 3.52 15.52 -5.77
N GLN A 54 4.10 14.44 -6.26
CA GLN A 54 3.69 13.87 -7.53
C GLN A 54 2.20 13.46 -7.54
N SER A 55 1.74 12.82 -6.49
CA SER A 55 0.32 12.50 -6.29
C SER A 55 -0.44 13.66 -5.66
N PHE A 56 0.10 14.24 -4.58
CA PHE A 56 -0.54 15.29 -3.81
C PHE A 56 -1.00 16.49 -4.64
N SER A 57 -0.19 16.92 -5.62
CA SER A 57 -0.53 18.04 -6.51
C SER A 57 -1.68 17.72 -7.49
N LYS A 58 -1.86 16.44 -7.85
CA LYS A 58 -2.88 15.99 -8.82
C LYS A 58 -4.26 15.85 -8.21
N ILE A 59 -4.34 15.63 -6.90
CA ILE A 59 -5.63 15.44 -6.21
C ILE A 59 -6.36 16.76 -6.07
N LYS A 60 -7.56 16.81 -6.62
CA LYS A 60 -8.47 17.96 -6.60
C LYS A 60 -9.48 17.78 -5.47
N ILE A 61 -9.20 18.36 -4.33
CA ILE A 61 -10.04 18.38 -3.14
C ILE A 61 -9.61 19.57 -2.26
N ASP A 62 -10.55 20.29 -1.69
CA ASP A 62 -10.25 21.52 -0.95
C ASP A 62 -9.56 21.26 0.39
N ASN A 63 -10.01 20.23 1.11
CA ASN A 63 -9.46 19.88 2.41
C ASN A 63 -8.49 18.69 2.27
N LYS A 64 -7.20 18.99 2.05
CA LYS A 64 -6.15 17.99 1.97
C LYS A 64 -4.94 18.29 2.84
N ILE A 65 -4.42 17.25 3.47
CA ILE A 65 -3.20 17.28 4.26
C ILE A 65 -2.22 16.29 3.65
N GLY A 66 -0.98 16.73 3.46
CA GLY A 66 0.14 15.88 3.06
C GLY A 66 1.22 15.90 4.14
N VAL A 67 1.68 14.73 4.55
CA VAL A 67 2.68 14.54 5.60
C VAL A 67 3.93 13.91 5.02
N ASP A 68 5.06 14.58 5.17
CA ASP A 68 6.36 14.06 4.75
C ASP A 68 7.48 14.69 5.59
N PRO A 69 8.43 13.92 6.14
CA PRO A 69 9.48 14.46 7.00
C PRO A 69 10.53 15.28 6.24
N ILE A 70 10.65 15.11 4.92
CA ILE A 70 11.75 15.68 4.13
C ILE A 70 11.25 16.74 3.17
N SER A 71 10.22 16.43 2.34
CA SER A 71 9.81 17.29 1.23
C SER A 71 8.33 17.13 0.88
N GLY A 72 7.77 18.06 0.12
CA GLY A 72 6.36 18.02 -0.28
C GLY A 72 5.38 18.10 0.88
N GLY A 73 4.11 17.87 0.60
CA GLY A 73 3.04 17.92 1.59
C GLY A 73 2.82 19.30 2.21
N THR A 74 2.05 19.33 3.27
CA THR A 74 1.72 20.54 4.05
C THR A 74 2.25 20.50 5.48
N ILE A 75 2.64 19.32 5.96
CA ILE A 75 3.12 19.08 7.33
C ILE A 75 4.47 18.37 7.27
N ARG A 76 5.48 18.93 8.00
CA ARG A 76 6.86 18.43 8.04
C ARG A 76 7.09 17.57 9.28
N LEU A 77 6.51 16.37 9.27
CA LEU A 77 6.61 15.36 10.34
C LEU A 77 6.78 13.96 9.73
N THR A 78 7.28 13.03 10.54
CA THR A 78 7.12 11.61 10.24
C THR A 78 5.64 11.20 10.40
N SER A 79 5.23 10.09 9.79
CA SER A 79 3.87 9.55 9.99
C SER A 79 3.57 9.27 11.46
N ASP A 80 4.54 8.71 12.20
CA ASP A 80 4.38 8.42 13.64
C ASP A 80 4.13 9.67 14.49
N GLU A 81 4.86 10.77 14.21
CA GLU A 81 4.66 12.05 14.90
C GLU A 81 3.31 12.66 14.54
N PHE A 82 2.94 12.62 13.27
CA PHE A 82 1.64 13.11 12.81
C PHE A 82 0.49 12.37 13.48
N PHE A 83 0.47 11.04 13.47
CA PHE A 83 -0.61 10.26 14.07
C PHE A 83 -0.74 10.46 15.58
N LYS A 84 0.35 10.78 16.30
CA LYS A 84 0.31 11.09 17.74
C LYS A 84 -0.38 12.40 18.07
N THR A 85 -0.33 13.37 17.17
CA THR A 85 -0.83 14.74 17.39
C THR A 85 -2.07 15.09 16.60
N ASN A 86 -2.48 14.24 15.67
CA ASN A 86 -3.62 14.50 14.79
C ASN A 86 -4.95 14.21 15.50
N ASP A 87 -5.85 15.20 15.45
CA ASP A 87 -7.22 15.11 15.95
C ASP A 87 -8.29 15.04 14.85
N LYS A 88 -7.87 15.12 13.58
CA LYS A 88 -8.75 15.11 12.41
C LYS A 88 -9.05 13.73 11.91
N LYS A 89 -10.19 13.58 11.24
CA LYS A 89 -10.56 12.39 10.48
C LYS A 89 -10.58 12.68 8.99
N PHE A 90 -10.44 11.64 8.20
CA PHE A 90 -10.34 11.72 6.74
C PHE A 90 -11.26 10.71 6.06
N ASP A 91 -11.74 11.07 4.87
CA ASP A 91 -12.58 10.19 4.04
C ASP A 91 -11.73 9.24 3.22
N ILE A 92 -10.56 9.71 2.78
CA ILE A 92 -9.63 8.93 1.98
C ILE A 92 -8.19 9.23 2.43
N ILE A 93 -7.42 8.17 2.64
CA ILE A 93 -6.03 8.24 3.09
C ILE A 93 -5.16 7.48 2.10
N PHE A 94 -4.12 8.12 1.59
CA PHE A 94 -3.15 7.49 0.71
C PHE A 94 -1.80 7.35 1.42
N ILE A 95 -1.20 6.15 1.35
CA ILE A 95 0.06 5.79 2.00
C ILE A 95 1.08 5.42 0.93
N ASP A 96 2.13 6.24 0.81
CA ASP A 96 3.27 6.08 -0.11
C ASP A 96 4.57 6.56 0.58
N GLY A 97 4.70 6.26 1.87
CA GLY A 97 5.79 6.72 2.72
C GLY A 97 7.00 5.77 2.73
N LEU A 98 7.44 5.35 3.90
CA LEU A 98 8.57 4.42 4.03
C LEU A 98 8.14 2.99 3.65
N HIS A 99 8.74 2.43 2.60
CA HIS A 99 8.37 1.14 2.02
C HIS A 99 8.90 -0.06 2.82
N TYR A 100 8.75 -0.03 4.14
CA TYR A 100 9.07 -1.13 5.05
C TYR A 100 7.78 -1.72 5.63
N TYR A 101 7.64 -3.03 5.55
CA TYR A 101 6.48 -3.77 6.02
C TYR A 101 5.93 -3.28 7.36
N LYS A 102 6.79 -3.18 8.39
CA LYS A 102 6.34 -2.76 9.73
C LYS A 102 5.83 -1.32 9.77
N GLN A 103 6.49 -0.41 9.06
CA GLN A 103 6.05 0.98 9.03
C GLN A 103 4.73 1.12 8.28
N VAL A 104 4.62 0.51 7.10
CA VAL A 104 3.37 0.55 6.33
C VAL A 104 2.21 -0.08 7.10
N LEU A 105 2.45 -1.20 7.78
CA LEU A 105 1.43 -1.82 8.63
C LEU A 105 0.99 -0.90 9.78
N ASN A 106 1.93 -0.20 10.41
CA ASN A 106 1.65 0.78 11.45
C ASN A 106 0.86 1.98 10.89
N ASP A 107 1.26 2.50 9.75
CA ASP A 107 0.57 3.61 9.08
C ASP A 107 -0.87 3.23 8.72
N ILE A 108 -1.10 2.01 8.22
CA ILE A 108 -2.46 1.51 7.94
C ILE A 108 -3.29 1.41 9.22
N LYS A 109 -2.73 0.82 10.30
CA LYS A 109 -3.44 0.69 11.58
C LYS A 109 -3.82 2.05 12.17
N ASN A 110 -2.92 3.02 12.16
CA ASN A 110 -3.19 4.37 12.60
C ASN A 110 -4.21 5.08 11.70
N SER A 111 -4.12 4.88 10.38
CA SER A 111 -5.08 5.41 9.42
C SER A 111 -6.49 4.88 9.66
N LEU A 112 -6.65 3.59 10.01
CA LEU A 112 -7.96 3.02 10.35
C LEU A 112 -8.62 3.68 11.57
N MET A 113 -7.84 4.24 12.50
CA MET A 113 -8.35 4.96 13.67
C MET A 113 -8.92 6.33 13.33
N ILE A 114 -8.34 7.00 12.33
CA ILE A 114 -8.72 8.34 11.88
C ILE A 114 -9.54 8.35 10.58
N LEU A 115 -9.88 7.18 10.05
CA LEU A 115 -10.72 7.02 8.88
C LEU A 115 -12.19 7.26 9.24
N ASN A 116 -12.88 8.11 8.48
CA ASN A 116 -14.33 8.28 8.57
C ASN A 116 -15.06 6.98 8.20
N ASP A 117 -16.32 6.87 8.60
CA ASP A 117 -17.19 5.77 8.18
C ASP A 117 -17.33 5.79 6.66
N ASN A 118 -17.31 4.61 6.03
CA ASN A 118 -17.29 4.42 4.58
C ASN A 118 -16.06 4.98 3.85
N GLY A 119 -15.04 5.42 4.56
CA GLY A 119 -13.79 5.89 3.99
C GLY A 119 -12.91 4.78 3.38
N PHE A 120 -11.87 5.19 2.66
CA PHE A 120 -10.91 4.30 2.02
C PHE A 120 -9.47 4.62 2.41
N ILE A 121 -8.66 3.59 2.56
CA ILE A 121 -7.20 3.70 2.62
C ILE A 121 -6.64 3.07 1.34
N LEU A 122 -5.75 3.79 0.66
CA LEU A 122 -5.02 3.29 -0.48
C LEU A 122 -3.53 3.20 -0.13
N VAL A 123 -2.88 2.11 -0.55
CA VAL A 123 -1.46 1.85 -0.27
C VAL A 123 -0.74 1.56 -1.57
N HIS A 124 0.32 2.29 -1.84
CA HIS A 124 1.12 2.15 -3.06
C HIS A 124 2.16 1.02 -2.97
N ASP A 125 2.76 0.68 -4.11
CA ASP A 125 3.90 -0.24 -4.25
C ASP A 125 3.65 -1.69 -3.78
N CYS A 126 2.41 -2.16 -3.89
CA CYS A 126 2.02 -3.49 -3.41
C CYS A 126 2.38 -4.65 -4.36
N LEU A 127 2.81 -4.40 -5.61
CA LEU A 127 3.06 -5.45 -6.61
C LEU A 127 4.50 -5.42 -7.18
N PRO A 128 5.52 -5.81 -6.40
CA PRO A 128 6.89 -5.90 -6.90
C PRO A 128 7.04 -7.03 -7.93
N ASN A 129 7.72 -6.77 -9.04
CA ASN A 129 7.99 -7.76 -10.10
C ASN A 129 9.22 -8.63 -9.85
N SER A 130 10.04 -8.29 -8.89
CA SER A 130 11.29 -9.01 -8.63
C SER A 130 11.75 -8.90 -7.18
N LEU A 131 12.59 -9.85 -6.76
CA LEU A 131 13.26 -9.79 -5.46
C LEU A 131 13.99 -8.46 -5.24
N ALA A 132 14.59 -7.88 -6.29
CA ALA A 132 15.31 -6.61 -6.19
C ALA A 132 14.37 -5.42 -5.90
N GLN A 133 13.16 -5.44 -6.43
CA GLN A 133 12.18 -4.38 -6.18
C GLN A 133 11.64 -4.42 -4.75
N GLN A 134 11.44 -5.61 -4.18
CA GLN A 134 10.95 -5.73 -2.81
C GLN A 134 12.04 -5.70 -1.74
N ALA A 135 13.31 -5.63 -2.13
CA ALA A 135 14.43 -5.81 -1.22
C ALA A 135 14.51 -4.75 -0.11
N VAL A 136 14.61 -5.19 1.13
CA VAL A 136 14.86 -4.37 2.31
C VAL A 136 16.15 -4.83 2.99
N PRO A 137 17.18 -3.95 3.08
CA PRO A 137 17.25 -2.57 2.59
C PRO A 137 17.35 -2.46 1.06
N ARG A 138 16.92 -1.31 0.50
CA ARG A 138 17.00 -1.01 -0.94
C ARG A 138 18.44 -1.13 -1.47
N TYR A 139 18.60 -1.79 -2.62
CA TYR A 139 19.92 -1.87 -3.28
C TYR A 139 19.89 -1.63 -4.80
N ARG A 140 18.71 -1.36 -5.38
CA ARG A 140 18.56 -1.14 -6.83
C ARG A 140 17.49 -0.08 -7.13
N GLY A 141 17.42 0.38 -8.37
CA GLY A 141 16.57 1.47 -8.90
C GLY A 141 15.12 1.49 -8.44
N TYR A 142 14.19 1.03 -9.25
CA TYR A 142 12.78 0.93 -8.85
C TYR A 142 12.62 0.05 -7.62
N TRP A 143 11.90 0.56 -6.60
CA TRP A 143 11.88 -0.08 -5.30
C TRP A 143 10.52 0.06 -4.63
N ASN A 144 9.84 -1.04 -4.51
CA ASN A 144 8.56 -1.16 -3.82
C ASN A 144 8.73 -1.44 -2.30
N GLY A 145 9.92 -1.91 -1.89
CA GLY A 145 10.08 -2.44 -0.54
C GLY A 145 9.23 -3.69 -0.30
N ASP A 146 9.06 -4.05 0.94
CA ASP A 146 8.26 -5.21 1.33
C ASP A 146 6.82 -4.86 1.77
N VAL A 147 6.27 -3.78 1.20
CA VAL A 147 4.91 -3.26 1.43
C VAL A 147 3.83 -4.34 1.29
N TRP A 148 3.94 -5.20 0.27
CA TRP A 148 2.99 -6.27 0.00
C TRP A 148 2.71 -7.19 1.21
N LYS A 149 3.68 -7.34 2.12
CA LYS A 149 3.53 -8.17 3.33
C LYS A 149 2.49 -7.60 4.28
N SER A 150 2.37 -6.26 4.39
CA SER A 150 1.36 -5.61 5.21
C SER A 150 -0.06 -5.89 4.68
N ILE A 151 -0.21 -5.91 3.35
CA ILE A 151 -1.49 -6.23 2.71
C ILE A 151 -1.85 -7.71 2.91
N VAL A 152 -0.89 -8.61 2.73
CA VAL A 152 -1.09 -10.05 3.00
C VAL A 152 -1.54 -10.29 4.45
N GLU A 153 -0.90 -9.63 5.43
CA GLU A 153 -1.28 -9.76 6.84
C GLU A 153 -2.72 -9.28 7.08
N LEU A 154 -3.05 -8.09 6.58
CA LEU A 154 -4.36 -7.49 6.81
C LEU A 154 -5.49 -8.23 6.09
N ARG A 155 -5.21 -8.95 5.00
CA ARG A 155 -6.21 -9.78 4.32
C ARG A 155 -6.72 -10.96 5.14
N SER A 156 -6.07 -11.32 6.23
CA SER A 156 -6.58 -12.28 7.22
C SER A 156 -7.67 -11.68 8.14
N ASN A 157 -7.79 -10.35 8.19
CA ASN A 157 -8.76 -9.67 9.02
C ASN A 157 -10.17 -9.80 8.43
N LYS A 158 -11.13 -10.24 9.25
CA LYS A 158 -12.54 -10.45 8.86
C LYS A 158 -13.34 -9.15 8.73
N ASP A 159 -12.84 -8.06 9.29
CA ASP A 159 -13.51 -6.76 9.34
C ASP A 159 -12.95 -5.76 8.32
N LEU A 160 -12.05 -6.22 7.45
CA LEU A 160 -11.45 -5.40 6.40
C LEU A 160 -11.67 -6.01 5.02
N ASN A 161 -12.30 -5.26 4.13
CA ASN A 161 -12.37 -5.60 2.72
C ASN A 161 -11.14 -5.01 2.01
N ILE A 162 -10.33 -5.87 1.40
CA ILE A 162 -9.03 -5.49 0.81
C ILE A 162 -8.85 -6.15 -0.55
N PHE A 163 -8.49 -5.35 -1.55
CA PHE A 163 -8.03 -5.84 -2.84
C PHE A 163 -6.87 -4.97 -3.35
N THR A 164 -6.08 -5.49 -4.29
CA THR A 164 -5.00 -4.73 -4.92
C THR A 164 -5.29 -4.56 -6.40
N SER A 165 -5.33 -3.31 -6.86
CA SER A 165 -5.46 -2.95 -8.26
C SER A 165 -4.12 -3.08 -8.98
N GLN A 166 -4.14 -3.63 -10.21
CA GLN A 166 -2.95 -3.74 -11.08
C GLN A 166 -2.66 -2.43 -11.83
N ILE A 167 -2.59 -1.31 -11.12
CA ILE A 167 -2.15 -0.03 -11.68
C ILE A 167 -0.92 0.44 -10.92
N ASP A 168 -0.04 1.18 -11.61
CA ASP A 168 1.06 1.97 -11.02
C ASP A 168 1.82 1.21 -9.90
N PHE A 169 2.42 0.06 -10.22
CA PHE A 169 3.13 -0.84 -9.29
C PHE A 169 2.27 -1.47 -8.17
N GLY A 170 0.96 -1.42 -8.31
CA GLY A 170 0.00 -2.00 -7.39
C GLY A 170 -0.47 -1.04 -6.30
N VAL A 171 -1.76 -0.74 -6.34
CA VAL A 171 -2.44 0.06 -5.32
C VAL A 171 -3.42 -0.83 -4.58
N ALA A 172 -3.13 -1.11 -3.31
CA ALA A 172 -4.10 -1.79 -2.45
C ALA A 172 -5.17 -0.81 -1.98
N VAL A 173 -6.42 -1.26 -2.00
CA VAL A 173 -7.59 -0.51 -1.54
C VAL A 173 -8.16 -1.23 -0.32
N ILE A 174 -8.30 -0.52 0.78
CA ILE A 174 -8.73 -1.03 2.08
C ILE A 174 -9.93 -0.23 2.56
N ARG A 175 -10.95 -0.91 3.02
CA ARG A 175 -12.10 -0.30 3.72
C ARG A 175 -12.58 -1.17 4.86
N LYS A 176 -13.20 -0.56 5.87
CA LYS A 176 -13.92 -1.30 6.92
C LYS A 176 -15.13 -2.01 6.29
N GLY A 177 -15.32 -3.27 6.65
CA GLY A 177 -16.43 -4.07 6.14
C GLY A 177 -16.14 -5.57 6.21
N SER A 178 -17.17 -6.37 6.08
CA SER A 178 -17.07 -7.83 6.13
C SER A 178 -16.20 -8.38 5.01
N ASN A 179 -15.22 -9.21 5.38
CA ASN A 179 -14.38 -9.96 4.46
C ASN A 179 -14.89 -11.40 4.36
N SER A 180 -15.59 -11.72 3.29
CA SER A 180 -16.14 -13.07 3.05
C SER A 180 -15.06 -14.12 2.73
N THR A 181 -13.86 -13.68 2.35
CA THR A 181 -12.75 -14.55 1.93
C THR A 181 -11.44 -14.19 2.61
N PRO A 182 -11.37 -14.28 3.95
CA PRO A 182 -10.15 -13.96 4.67
C PRO A 182 -9.03 -14.90 4.25
N LEU A 183 -7.83 -14.34 4.05
CA LEU A 183 -6.65 -15.12 3.68
C LEU A 183 -6.19 -15.96 4.85
N ILE A 184 -6.02 -17.26 4.62
CA ILE A 184 -5.48 -18.20 5.60
C ILE A 184 -4.05 -18.55 5.19
N LEU A 185 -3.08 -18.06 5.95
CA LEU A 185 -1.66 -18.39 5.75
C LEU A 185 -1.36 -19.71 6.48
N LYS A 186 -1.26 -20.79 5.73
CA LYS A 186 -0.88 -22.10 6.30
C LYS A 186 0.62 -22.12 6.60
N ASN A 187 0.98 -22.59 7.81
CA ASN A 187 2.38 -22.78 8.25
C ASN A 187 3.26 -21.52 8.29
N ILE A 188 2.66 -20.33 8.33
CA ILE A 188 3.39 -19.06 8.43
C ILE A 188 2.97 -18.38 9.72
N THR A 189 3.91 -18.24 10.64
CA THR A 189 3.68 -17.65 11.97
C THR A 189 3.62 -16.12 11.94
N SER A 190 4.18 -15.49 10.91
CA SER A 190 4.20 -14.04 10.74
C SER A 190 4.42 -13.67 9.27
N SER A 191 3.71 -12.68 8.78
CA SER A 191 3.90 -12.13 7.43
C SER A 191 5.31 -11.53 7.22
N GLU A 192 6.00 -11.16 8.30
CA GLU A 192 7.40 -10.71 8.26
C GLU A 192 8.32 -11.79 7.65
N ASN A 193 8.07 -13.06 7.93
CA ASN A 193 8.89 -14.19 7.48
C ASN A 193 8.63 -14.59 6.03
N LEU A 194 7.62 -14.02 5.38
CA LEU A 194 7.34 -14.28 3.98
C LEU A 194 8.53 -13.86 3.10
N LYS A 195 8.85 -14.71 2.13
CA LYS A 195 9.91 -14.51 1.15
C LYS A 195 9.31 -14.11 -0.19
N PHE A 196 10.13 -13.53 -1.07
CA PHE A 196 9.69 -13.23 -2.43
C PHE A 196 9.25 -14.48 -3.20
N LYS A 197 9.85 -15.62 -2.90
CA LYS A 197 9.42 -16.91 -3.46
C LYS A 197 7.95 -17.23 -3.12
N ASP A 198 7.54 -16.98 -1.88
CA ASP A 198 6.16 -17.20 -1.45
C ASP A 198 5.20 -16.25 -2.17
N TYR A 199 5.57 -14.99 -2.28
CA TYR A 199 4.84 -14.00 -3.08
C TYR A 199 4.76 -14.40 -4.55
N TYR A 200 5.86 -14.79 -5.16
CA TYR A 200 5.93 -15.17 -6.57
C TYR A 200 4.92 -16.26 -6.96
N TYR A 201 4.74 -17.27 -6.12
CA TYR A 201 3.82 -18.37 -6.40
C TYR A 201 2.37 -18.08 -6.00
N ASN A 202 2.12 -17.07 -5.16
CA ASN A 202 0.82 -16.85 -4.55
C ASN A 202 0.26 -15.42 -4.70
N TYR A 203 0.93 -14.51 -5.41
CA TYR A 203 0.53 -13.09 -5.45
C TYR A 203 -0.91 -12.89 -5.96
N ASN A 204 -1.36 -13.70 -6.92
CA ASN A 204 -2.73 -13.65 -7.44
C ASN A 204 -3.75 -13.89 -6.32
N THR A 205 -3.51 -14.92 -5.49
CA THR A 205 -4.42 -15.28 -4.38
C THR A 205 -4.27 -14.34 -3.20
N CYS A 206 -3.02 -13.90 -2.91
CA CYS A 206 -2.72 -13.11 -1.73
C CYS A 206 -3.05 -11.64 -1.89
N LEU A 207 -2.97 -11.09 -3.09
CA LEU A 207 -3.08 -9.65 -3.31
C LEU A 207 -4.16 -9.28 -4.30
N LEU A 208 -4.20 -9.96 -5.45
CA LEU A 208 -5.20 -9.64 -6.45
C LEU A 208 -6.55 -10.21 -6.03
N TYR A 209 -7.58 -9.44 -6.29
CA TYR A 209 -8.93 -9.89 -6.10
C TYR A 209 -9.26 -10.92 -7.18
N THR A 210 -9.38 -12.18 -6.81
CA THR A 210 -9.91 -13.20 -7.70
C THR A 210 -11.42 -13.14 -7.63
N SER A 211 -11.98 -12.33 -8.50
CA SER A 211 -13.41 -12.21 -8.84
C SER A 211 -14.39 -12.15 -7.66
N PRO A 212 -14.99 -10.99 -7.40
CA PRO A 212 -16.27 -10.98 -6.71
C PRO A 212 -17.32 -11.62 -7.63
N SER A 213 -18.33 -12.21 -7.03
CA SER A 213 -19.62 -12.37 -7.69
C SER A 213 -19.98 -11.03 -8.38
N PRO A 214 -20.62 -11.05 -9.56
CA PRO A 214 -21.09 -9.82 -10.24
C PRO A 214 -21.94 -8.88 -9.36
N ARG A 215 -22.37 -9.33 -8.19
CA ARG A 215 -23.15 -8.55 -7.21
C ARG A 215 -22.27 -7.66 -6.30
N ASP A 216 -20.97 -7.93 -6.20
CA ASP A 216 -20.03 -7.16 -5.34
C ASP A 216 -19.18 -6.17 -6.15
N ALA A 217 -19.31 -6.19 -7.48
CA ALA A 217 -18.63 -5.29 -8.40
C ALA A 217 -19.33 -3.94 -8.55
N THR A 218 -19.78 -3.35 -7.45
CA THR A 218 -20.21 -1.96 -7.43
C THR A 218 -19.10 -1.08 -6.86
N LEU A 219 -18.01 -0.99 -7.58
CA LEU A 219 -17.15 0.18 -7.66
C LEU A 219 -17.59 1.06 -8.81
#